data_6b619f86281a11f243a38fb380b27354
#
_entry.id   6b619f86281a11f243a38fb380b27354
#
_cell.length_a   1.000
_cell.length_b   1.000
_cell.length_c   1.000
_cell.angle_alpha   90.00
_cell.angle_beta   90.00
_cell.angle_gamma   90.00
#
_symmetry.space_group_name_H-M   'P 1'
#
loop_
_entity.id
_entity.type
_entity.pdbx_description
1 polymer ?
#
loop_
_entity_poly.entity_id
_entity_poly.type
_entity_poly.pdbx_seq_one_letter_code
_entity_poly.pdbx_strand_id
1 'polypeptide(L)'
;MIGASDNRPFPPMFDTLTAKLQQVFDKMNRRGRLSEADVDAALREVRLALLEADVNYKVVKEFIARVRERAIGAEVLRSLTPAQQVIKIVHEELIATLGEPARLDLSGQPPHVIMLVGLQGSGKTTMAAKLANRLRSAGQRPLLIAADTYRPAAVTQLEVLGRQIDIPVHSEGIEPPPPEIVRRGLRRAREEARTVVIIDTAGRLNIDEQMMEELVQIKAIARPCEVLLVADAMTGQEAVRVAQDFHNRVGLTGLILTKIDGDARGGAAISMRAVTGVPIKFLGTSEKVDGIEVFHPDRLASRILGMGDVLTMIEKAQATIDREEALRLEKKLRTATFDLEDFLKQMRQLKKMGPLTGLLEMIPGIGRLAKEIDPQTTEKQLRRVEAIICSMTPEERRDPSILNASRRRRIAAGSGTTVQEVNDLLRQFREMQRLMKQLQQSGRRGGMGGLGRMFGL
;
A
#
# COMPACT_ATOMS: atom_id res chain seq x y z
N MET A 1 9.89 -24.09 -16.03
CA MET A 1 10.12 -23.75 -14.62
C MET A 1 9.37 -22.45 -14.38
N ILE A 2 8.18 -22.53 -13.82
CA ILE A 2 7.34 -21.37 -13.47
C ILE A 2 7.85 -20.92 -12.11
N GLY A 3 8.42 -19.70 -12.05
CA GLY A 3 8.98 -19.13 -10.85
C GLY A 3 7.96 -19.09 -9.71
N ALA A 4 8.40 -19.44 -8.51
CA ALA A 4 7.63 -19.32 -7.30
C ALA A 4 7.13 -17.87 -7.16
N SER A 5 5.80 -17.68 -7.15
CA SER A 5 5.18 -16.40 -6.87
C SER A 5 5.60 -15.97 -5.46
N ASP A 6 6.35 -14.88 -5.40
CA ASP A 6 6.74 -14.23 -4.15
C ASP A 6 5.46 -13.79 -3.42
N ASN A 7 5.11 -14.51 -2.38
CA ASN A 7 3.83 -14.39 -1.66
C ASN A 7 3.90 -13.35 -0.53
N ARG A 8 4.84 -12.39 -0.64
CA ARG A 8 4.96 -11.27 0.31
C ARG A 8 3.76 -10.34 0.17
N PRO A 9 3.15 -9.86 1.25
CA PRO A 9 1.97 -8.98 1.22
C PRO A 9 2.24 -7.62 0.58
N PHE A 10 3.50 -7.24 0.49
CA PHE A 10 3.99 -6.06 -0.23
C PHE A 10 5.22 -6.43 -1.06
N PRO A 11 5.35 -5.87 -2.26
CA PRO A 11 6.60 -5.99 -3.01
C PRO A 11 7.77 -5.45 -2.19
N PRO A 12 9.01 -5.96 -2.40
CA PRO A 12 10.20 -5.44 -1.77
C PRO A 12 10.42 -3.99 -2.20
N MET A 13 10.02 -3.06 -1.34
CA MET A 13 10.20 -1.62 -1.53
C MET A 13 11.27 -1.17 -0.55
N PHE A 14 12.31 -0.48 -1.06
CA PHE A 14 13.35 0.14 -0.24
C PHE A 14 14.20 -0.83 0.61
N ASP A 15 14.17 -2.15 0.37
CA ASP A 15 14.82 -3.15 1.21
C ASP A 15 16.30 -2.83 1.48
N THR A 16 17.03 -2.37 0.46
CA THR A 16 18.45 -2.01 0.58
C THR A 16 18.64 -0.78 1.48
N LEU A 17 17.85 0.27 1.28
CA LEU A 17 17.90 1.49 2.08
C LEU A 17 17.48 1.19 3.53
N THR A 18 16.37 0.49 3.69
CA THR A 18 15.84 0.08 5.00
C THR A 18 16.86 -0.72 5.81
N ALA A 19 17.48 -1.74 5.21
CA ALA A 19 18.48 -2.57 5.88
C ALA A 19 19.68 -1.74 6.36
N LYS A 20 20.16 -0.80 5.53
CA LYS A 20 21.29 0.08 5.90
C LYS A 20 20.93 1.04 7.04
N LEU A 21 19.76 1.68 6.96
CA LEU A 21 19.30 2.59 8.01
C LEU A 21 19.08 1.86 9.33
N GLN A 22 18.50 0.66 9.31
CA GLN A 22 18.34 -0.18 10.49
C GLN A 22 19.70 -0.55 11.13
N GLN A 23 20.70 -0.91 10.33
CA GLN A 23 22.04 -1.18 10.85
C GLN A 23 22.65 0.03 11.59
N VAL A 24 22.47 1.23 11.04
CA VAL A 24 22.93 2.47 11.69
C VAL A 24 22.21 2.69 13.00
N PHE A 25 20.89 2.55 13.03
CA PHE A 25 20.07 2.75 14.22
C PHE A 25 20.33 1.68 15.31
N ASP A 26 20.53 0.44 14.91
CA ASP A 26 20.93 -0.64 15.85
C ASP A 26 22.27 -0.35 16.51
N LYS A 27 23.26 0.17 15.77
CA LYS A 27 24.55 0.60 16.34
C LYS A 27 24.37 1.75 17.35
N MET A 28 23.51 2.72 17.06
CA MET A 28 23.20 3.82 17.97
C MET A 28 22.50 3.34 19.25
N ASN A 29 21.50 2.45 19.10
CA ASN A 29 20.74 1.92 20.25
C ASN A 29 21.62 1.13 21.24
N ARG A 30 22.69 0.48 20.76
CA ARG A 30 23.63 -0.28 21.64
C ARG A 30 24.51 0.61 22.49
N ARG A 31 24.68 1.91 22.17
CA ARG A 31 25.61 2.82 22.87
C ARG A 31 25.06 3.47 24.13
N GLY A 32 23.77 3.44 24.36
CA GLY A 32 23.08 3.96 25.54
C GLY A 32 23.14 5.49 25.69
N ARG A 33 24.34 6.09 25.74
CA ARG A 33 24.56 7.55 25.69
C ARG A 33 25.18 7.92 24.34
N LEU A 34 24.77 9.02 23.77
CA LEU A 34 25.29 9.55 22.51
C LEU A 34 26.02 10.88 22.77
N SER A 35 27.21 11.00 22.18
CA SER A 35 27.92 12.28 22.03
C SER A 35 27.58 12.91 20.67
N GLU A 36 27.90 14.19 20.47
CA GLU A 36 27.78 14.83 19.18
C GLU A 36 28.58 14.09 18.09
N ALA A 37 29.78 13.59 18.43
CA ALA A 37 30.60 12.82 17.52
C ALA A 37 29.96 11.49 17.10
N ASP A 38 29.17 10.85 17.98
CA ASP A 38 28.42 9.63 17.67
C ASP A 38 27.25 9.93 16.72
N VAL A 39 26.55 11.05 16.95
CA VAL A 39 25.48 11.52 16.07
C VAL A 39 26.05 11.85 14.68
N ASP A 40 27.18 12.59 14.61
CA ASP A 40 27.84 12.93 13.35
C ASP A 40 28.34 11.68 12.61
N ALA A 41 28.81 10.66 13.32
CA ALA A 41 29.21 9.39 12.72
C ALA A 41 27.99 8.64 12.13
N ALA A 42 26.90 8.58 12.87
CA ALA A 42 25.66 7.95 12.39
C ALA A 42 25.06 8.69 11.18
N LEU A 43 25.04 10.02 11.22
CA LEU A 43 24.52 10.84 10.11
C LEU A 43 25.39 10.73 8.85
N ARG A 44 26.72 10.46 8.96
CA ARG A 44 27.56 10.12 7.81
C ARG A 44 27.13 8.79 7.18
N GLU A 45 26.83 7.77 7.98
CA GLU A 45 26.32 6.49 7.47
C GLU A 45 24.92 6.65 6.84
N VAL A 46 24.00 7.40 7.46
CA VAL A 46 22.69 7.74 6.89
C VAL A 46 22.84 8.47 5.53
N ARG A 47 23.74 9.44 5.46
CA ARG A 47 24.05 10.16 4.19
C ARG A 47 24.48 9.20 3.10
N LEU A 48 25.41 8.27 3.41
CA LEU A 48 25.86 7.28 2.44
C LEU A 48 24.72 6.37 2.00
N ALA A 49 23.90 5.89 2.93
CA ALA A 49 22.74 5.05 2.60
C ALA A 49 21.75 5.74 1.66
N LEU A 50 21.46 7.03 1.88
CA LEU A 50 20.59 7.83 1.01
C LEU A 50 21.19 8.06 -0.38
N LEU A 51 22.51 8.34 -0.48
CA LEU A 51 23.20 8.50 -1.76
C LEU A 51 23.25 7.19 -2.55
N GLU A 52 23.50 6.06 -1.89
CA GLU A 52 23.48 4.73 -2.52
C GLU A 52 22.06 4.30 -2.94
N ALA A 53 21.04 4.83 -2.27
CA ALA A 53 19.64 4.70 -2.67
C ALA A 53 19.25 5.66 -3.81
N ASP A 54 20.22 6.35 -4.41
CA ASP A 54 20.04 7.29 -5.52
C ASP A 54 19.16 8.52 -5.17
N VAL A 55 19.24 8.98 -3.91
CA VAL A 55 18.63 10.25 -3.50
C VAL A 55 19.49 11.41 -4.02
N ASN A 56 18.85 12.47 -4.48
CA ASN A 56 19.53 13.67 -5.01
C ASN A 56 20.47 14.29 -3.98
N TYR A 57 21.72 14.61 -4.40
CA TYR A 57 22.76 15.12 -3.52
C TYR A 57 22.36 16.37 -2.72
N LYS A 58 21.67 17.32 -3.37
CA LYS A 58 21.21 18.55 -2.68
C LYS A 58 20.19 18.23 -1.61
N VAL A 59 19.25 17.34 -1.92
CA VAL A 59 18.22 16.87 -0.99
C VAL A 59 18.86 16.17 0.20
N VAL A 60 19.82 15.27 -0.03
CA VAL A 60 20.57 14.60 1.04
C VAL A 60 21.32 15.59 1.91
N LYS A 61 21.99 16.58 1.30
CA LYS A 61 22.75 17.60 2.05
C LYS A 61 21.83 18.40 2.98
N GLU A 62 20.71 18.87 2.48
CA GLU A 62 19.73 19.65 3.26
C GLU A 62 19.08 18.80 4.34
N PHE A 63 18.70 17.58 4.02
CA PHE A 63 18.12 16.62 4.97
C PHE A 63 19.08 16.37 6.15
N ILE A 64 20.33 16.03 5.87
CA ILE A 64 21.34 15.76 6.91
C ILE A 64 21.60 17.01 7.77
N ALA A 65 21.61 18.20 7.17
CA ALA A 65 21.80 19.45 7.91
C ALA A 65 20.64 19.69 8.91
N ARG A 66 19.39 19.53 8.46
CA ARG A 66 18.20 19.68 9.34
C ARG A 66 18.16 18.63 10.46
N VAL A 67 18.43 17.36 10.12
CA VAL A 67 18.49 16.29 11.12
C VAL A 67 19.59 16.57 12.14
N ARG A 68 20.79 17.00 11.70
CA ARG A 68 21.91 17.33 12.57
C ARG A 68 21.59 18.44 13.57
N GLU A 69 21.05 19.53 13.06
CA GLU A 69 20.66 20.71 13.88
C GLU A 69 19.73 20.30 15.03
N ARG A 70 18.76 19.47 14.76
CA ARG A 70 17.78 18.96 15.75
C ARG A 70 18.37 17.89 16.67
N ALA A 71 19.24 17.02 16.15
CA ALA A 71 19.77 15.85 16.87
C ALA A 71 20.88 16.20 17.88
N ILE A 72 21.65 17.27 17.66
CA ILE A 72 22.70 17.72 18.59
C ILE A 72 22.19 18.64 19.70
N GLY A 73 20.89 18.93 19.75
CA GLY A 73 20.29 19.70 20.84
C GLY A 73 20.53 19.07 22.21
N ALA A 74 20.80 19.91 23.22
CA ALA A 74 21.12 19.43 24.58
C ALA A 74 20.03 18.54 25.20
N GLU A 75 18.75 18.74 24.80
CA GLU A 75 17.63 17.92 25.25
C GLU A 75 17.72 16.48 24.71
N VAL A 76 18.12 16.32 23.45
CA VAL A 76 18.27 15.00 22.83
C VAL A 76 19.43 14.23 23.43
N LEU A 77 20.60 14.86 23.54
CA LEU A 77 21.81 14.22 24.07
C LEU A 77 21.70 13.86 25.56
N ARG A 78 20.91 14.61 26.33
CA ARG A 78 20.65 14.35 27.76
C ARG A 78 19.47 13.40 28.01
N SER A 79 18.74 13.02 26.98
CA SER A 79 17.60 12.10 27.08
C SER A 79 18.05 10.72 27.59
N LEU A 80 17.14 10.01 28.27
CA LEU A 80 17.34 8.61 28.64
C LEU A 80 17.37 7.67 27.43
N THR A 81 16.83 8.11 26.29
CA THR A 81 16.76 7.35 25.03
C THR A 81 17.20 8.19 23.83
N PRO A 82 18.47 8.68 23.80
CA PRO A 82 18.90 9.63 22.76
C PRO A 82 18.85 9.03 21.36
N ALA A 83 19.16 7.73 21.20
CA ALA A 83 19.07 7.07 19.89
C ALA A 83 17.63 7.07 19.35
N GLN A 84 16.62 6.80 20.19
CA GLN A 84 15.22 6.84 19.78
C GLN A 84 14.77 8.26 19.38
N GLN A 85 15.28 9.28 20.07
CA GLN A 85 15.01 10.67 19.71
C GLN A 85 15.61 11.02 18.33
N VAL A 86 16.83 10.58 18.05
CA VAL A 86 17.44 10.78 16.70
C VAL A 86 16.65 10.05 15.63
N ILE A 87 16.23 8.81 15.85
CA ILE A 87 15.39 8.05 14.91
C ILE A 87 14.06 8.78 14.65
N LYS A 88 13.42 9.30 15.69
CA LYS A 88 12.21 10.10 15.57
C LYS A 88 12.44 11.37 14.73
N ILE A 89 13.54 12.08 14.95
CA ILE A 89 13.90 13.26 14.16
C ILE A 89 14.11 12.88 12.68
N VAL A 90 14.82 11.79 12.40
CA VAL A 90 15.00 11.28 11.03
C VAL A 90 13.66 10.96 10.37
N HIS A 91 12.74 10.32 11.10
CA HIS A 91 11.40 10.00 10.61
C HIS A 91 10.60 11.27 10.26
N GLU A 92 10.56 12.24 11.16
CA GLU A 92 9.88 13.51 10.96
C GLU A 92 10.44 14.31 9.78
N GLU A 93 11.78 14.32 9.63
CA GLU A 93 12.44 14.98 8.49
C GLU A 93 12.21 14.24 7.16
N LEU A 94 12.09 12.91 7.18
CA LEU A 94 11.67 12.15 5.98
C LEU A 94 10.25 12.53 5.57
N ILE A 95 9.31 12.60 6.51
CA ILE A 95 7.93 13.04 6.24
C ILE A 95 7.94 14.45 5.64
N ALA A 96 8.66 15.39 6.28
CA ALA A 96 8.76 16.77 5.78
C ALA A 96 9.35 16.84 4.36
N THR A 97 10.35 16.00 4.06
CA THR A 97 10.98 15.94 2.73
C THR A 97 10.04 15.33 1.68
N LEU A 98 9.26 14.31 2.05
CA LEU A 98 8.24 13.68 1.20
C LEU A 98 7.01 14.61 1.01
N GLY A 99 6.79 15.55 1.91
CA GLY A 99 5.75 16.57 1.86
C GLY A 99 4.40 16.12 2.40
N GLU A 100 3.39 16.97 2.21
CA GLU A 100 2.03 16.70 2.68
C GLU A 100 1.25 15.77 1.75
N PRO A 101 0.32 14.96 2.28
CA PRO A 101 -0.59 14.17 1.47
C PRO A 101 -1.43 15.08 0.57
N ALA A 102 -1.49 14.78 -0.72
CA ALA A 102 -2.27 15.58 -1.67
C ALA A 102 -3.36 14.74 -2.33
N ARG A 103 -4.60 15.24 -2.27
CA ARG A 103 -5.75 14.61 -2.95
C ARG A 103 -5.88 15.15 -4.38
N LEU A 104 -6.65 14.44 -5.21
CA LEU A 104 -7.08 15.01 -6.48
C LEU A 104 -8.02 16.19 -6.25
N ASP A 105 -7.80 17.25 -6.99
CA ASP A 105 -8.73 18.36 -7.02
C ASP A 105 -9.86 18.05 -8.05
N LEU A 106 -10.98 17.62 -7.52
CA LEU A 106 -12.21 17.39 -8.29
C LEU A 106 -13.28 18.40 -7.89
N SER A 107 -12.86 19.64 -7.61
CA SER A 107 -13.76 20.75 -7.32
C SER A 107 -14.33 21.35 -8.60
N GLY A 108 -15.49 22.00 -8.49
CA GLY A 108 -16.14 22.68 -9.61
C GLY A 108 -17.15 21.82 -10.37
N GLN A 109 -17.43 22.20 -11.63
CA GLN A 109 -18.43 21.52 -12.45
C GLN A 109 -17.82 20.36 -13.26
N PRO A 110 -18.46 19.17 -13.28
CA PRO A 110 -18.03 18.07 -14.13
C PRO A 110 -18.24 18.36 -15.64
N PRO A 111 -17.50 17.70 -16.53
CA PRO A 111 -16.52 16.66 -16.23
C PRO A 111 -15.18 17.22 -15.72
N HIS A 112 -14.66 16.63 -14.61
CA HIS A 112 -13.30 16.92 -14.12
C HIS A 112 -12.29 16.23 -15.02
N VAL A 113 -11.35 16.97 -15.57
CA VAL A 113 -10.39 16.44 -16.53
C VAL A 113 -9.04 16.20 -15.86
N ILE A 114 -8.56 14.98 -15.95
CA ILE A 114 -7.23 14.55 -15.48
C ILE A 114 -6.39 14.20 -16.70
N MET A 115 -5.25 14.85 -16.86
CA MET A 115 -4.32 14.61 -17.95
C MET A 115 -3.10 13.85 -17.42
N LEU A 116 -2.83 12.65 -17.96
CA LEU A 116 -1.63 11.88 -17.63
C LEU A 116 -0.53 12.18 -18.63
N VAL A 117 0.66 12.55 -18.12
CA VAL A 117 1.85 12.84 -18.93
C VAL A 117 3.04 12.00 -18.45
N GLY A 118 4.09 11.88 -19.26
CA GLY A 118 5.30 11.16 -18.90
C GLY A 118 5.94 10.42 -20.07
N LEU A 119 7.12 9.86 -19.86
CA LEU A 119 7.89 9.16 -20.90
C LEU A 119 7.23 7.82 -21.29
N GLN A 120 7.68 7.27 -22.42
CA GLN A 120 7.30 5.93 -22.86
C GLN A 120 7.71 4.87 -21.82
N GLY A 121 6.85 3.90 -21.58
CA GLY A 121 7.12 2.82 -20.62
C GLY A 121 6.97 3.21 -19.14
N SER A 122 6.62 4.46 -18.81
CA SER A 122 6.35 4.89 -17.44
C SER A 122 5.05 4.33 -16.84
N GLY A 123 4.19 3.70 -17.65
CA GLY A 123 2.95 3.07 -17.17
C GLY A 123 1.70 3.96 -17.27
N LYS A 124 1.69 5.03 -18.08
CA LYS A 124 0.53 5.95 -18.23
C LYS A 124 -0.78 5.23 -18.53
N THR A 125 -0.80 4.43 -19.57
CA THR A 125 -2.00 3.67 -20.01
C THR A 125 -2.55 2.77 -18.90
N THR A 126 -1.68 2.06 -18.21
CA THR A 126 -2.07 1.21 -17.08
C THR A 126 -2.58 2.06 -15.90
N MET A 127 -1.93 3.20 -15.64
CA MET A 127 -2.35 4.12 -14.57
C MET A 127 -3.66 4.83 -14.89
N ALA A 128 -3.94 5.14 -16.17
CA ALA A 128 -5.23 5.66 -16.60
C ALA A 128 -6.36 4.70 -16.20
N ALA A 129 -6.20 3.42 -16.50
CA ALA A 129 -7.20 2.40 -16.15
C ALA A 129 -7.32 2.21 -14.63
N LYS A 130 -6.21 2.15 -13.88
CA LYS A 130 -6.22 2.01 -12.42
C LYS A 130 -6.91 3.19 -11.74
N LEU A 131 -6.57 4.40 -12.16
CA LEU A 131 -7.16 5.62 -11.62
C LEU A 131 -8.65 5.69 -11.92
N ALA A 132 -9.05 5.34 -13.15
CA ALA A 132 -10.46 5.27 -13.55
C ALA A 132 -11.24 4.26 -12.70
N ASN A 133 -10.69 3.06 -12.49
CA ASN A 133 -11.32 2.03 -11.65
C ASN A 133 -11.48 2.49 -10.19
N ARG A 134 -10.45 3.14 -9.65
CA ARG A 134 -10.51 3.70 -8.29
C ARG A 134 -11.58 4.80 -8.17
N LEU A 135 -11.65 5.71 -9.14
CA LEU A 135 -12.64 6.78 -9.16
C LEU A 135 -14.06 6.24 -9.33
N ARG A 136 -14.26 5.20 -10.16
CA ARG A 136 -15.54 4.50 -10.27
C ARG A 136 -15.96 3.90 -8.94
N SER A 137 -15.04 3.25 -8.22
CA SER A 137 -15.31 2.69 -6.89
C SER A 137 -15.66 3.77 -5.85
N ALA A 138 -15.24 5.02 -6.10
CA ALA A 138 -15.61 6.19 -5.31
C ALA A 138 -16.91 6.88 -5.80
N GLY A 139 -17.69 6.22 -6.69
CA GLY A 139 -18.99 6.73 -7.18
C GLY A 139 -18.89 7.68 -8.35
N GLN A 140 -17.71 7.88 -8.96
CA GLN A 140 -17.56 8.69 -10.16
C GLN A 140 -17.94 7.89 -11.42
N ARG A 141 -18.24 8.59 -12.51
CA ARG A 141 -18.54 8.04 -13.84
C ARG A 141 -17.42 8.43 -14.82
N PRO A 142 -16.28 7.71 -14.83
CA PRO A 142 -15.14 8.05 -15.66
C PRO A 142 -15.38 7.73 -17.14
N LEU A 143 -14.68 8.49 -18.01
CA LEU A 143 -14.41 8.20 -19.41
C LEU A 143 -12.91 8.25 -19.63
N LEU A 144 -12.36 7.26 -20.31
CA LEU A 144 -10.97 7.24 -20.76
C LEU A 144 -10.86 7.81 -22.17
N ILE A 145 -9.85 8.63 -22.46
CA ILE A 145 -9.55 9.13 -23.80
C ILE A 145 -8.18 8.61 -24.22
N ALA A 146 -8.14 7.85 -25.34
CA ALA A 146 -6.91 7.33 -25.92
C ALA A 146 -6.28 8.38 -26.85
N ALA A 147 -5.35 9.17 -26.34
CA ALA A 147 -4.64 10.21 -27.08
C ALA A 147 -3.18 9.82 -27.44
N ASP A 148 -2.75 8.57 -27.23
CA ASP A 148 -1.46 8.05 -27.73
C ASP A 148 -1.64 7.46 -29.13
N THR A 149 -1.70 8.32 -30.14
CA THR A 149 -1.87 7.91 -31.55
C THR A 149 -0.58 7.43 -32.22
N TYR A 150 0.57 7.68 -31.60
CA TYR A 150 1.86 7.24 -32.16
C TYR A 150 2.08 5.73 -32.01
N ARG A 151 1.33 5.08 -31.13
CA ARG A 151 1.43 3.66 -30.84
C ARG A 151 0.05 2.99 -30.92
N PRO A 152 -0.26 2.33 -32.05
CA PRO A 152 -1.54 1.61 -32.22
C PRO A 152 -1.82 0.64 -31.07
N ALA A 153 -0.78 -0.04 -30.60
CA ALA A 153 -0.89 -0.98 -29.47
C ALA A 153 -1.32 -0.29 -28.15
N ALA A 154 -1.00 0.98 -27.91
CA ALA A 154 -1.41 1.70 -26.72
C ALA A 154 -2.92 2.00 -26.72
N VAL A 155 -3.47 2.40 -27.86
CA VAL A 155 -4.92 2.59 -28.04
C VAL A 155 -5.65 1.28 -27.75
N THR A 156 -5.24 0.19 -28.42
CA THR A 156 -5.83 -1.13 -28.19
C THR A 156 -5.69 -1.59 -26.73
N GLN A 157 -4.55 -1.33 -26.11
CA GLN A 157 -4.32 -1.66 -24.71
C GLN A 157 -5.31 -0.94 -23.80
N LEU A 158 -5.53 0.37 -24.01
CA LEU A 158 -6.47 1.14 -23.20
C LEU A 158 -7.92 0.65 -23.39
N GLU A 159 -8.30 0.28 -24.63
CA GLU A 159 -9.61 -0.31 -24.91
C GLU A 159 -9.83 -1.66 -24.22
N VAL A 160 -8.81 -2.53 -24.24
CA VAL A 160 -8.85 -3.82 -23.52
C VAL A 160 -8.99 -3.61 -22.03
N LEU A 161 -8.18 -2.71 -21.45
CA LEU A 161 -8.26 -2.37 -20.02
C LEU A 161 -9.61 -1.75 -19.68
N GLY A 162 -10.14 -0.84 -20.51
CA GLY A 162 -11.45 -0.22 -20.30
C GLY A 162 -12.58 -1.25 -20.28
N ARG A 163 -12.57 -2.22 -21.21
CA ARG A 163 -13.53 -3.34 -21.23
C ARG A 163 -13.41 -4.23 -20.00
N GLN A 164 -12.17 -4.51 -19.57
CA GLN A 164 -11.90 -5.35 -18.40
C GLN A 164 -12.45 -4.75 -17.10
N ILE A 165 -12.44 -3.42 -16.99
CA ILE A 165 -12.92 -2.70 -15.81
C ILE A 165 -14.31 -2.07 -16.03
N ASP A 166 -15.00 -2.38 -17.12
CA ASP A 166 -16.33 -1.81 -17.46
C ASP A 166 -16.35 -0.27 -17.43
N ILE A 167 -15.36 0.36 -18.05
CA ILE A 167 -15.26 1.81 -18.21
C ILE A 167 -15.12 2.14 -19.71
N PRO A 168 -15.97 3.03 -20.25
CA PRO A 168 -15.91 3.38 -21.66
C PRO A 168 -14.61 4.11 -22.01
N VAL A 169 -14.14 3.82 -23.22
CA VAL A 169 -12.98 4.45 -23.83
C VAL A 169 -13.45 5.23 -25.07
N HIS A 170 -12.98 6.45 -25.22
CA HIS A 170 -13.08 7.21 -26.45
C HIS A 170 -11.77 7.04 -27.22
N SER A 171 -11.83 6.41 -28.37
CA SER A 171 -10.72 6.23 -29.30
C SER A 171 -11.18 6.47 -30.72
N GLU A 172 -10.32 7.01 -31.54
CA GLU A 172 -10.59 7.28 -32.99
C GLU A 172 -9.47 6.71 -33.87
N GLY A 173 -8.73 5.73 -33.35
CA GLY A 173 -7.56 5.17 -34.03
C GLY A 173 -6.35 6.10 -33.96
N ILE A 174 -5.53 6.09 -35.03
CA ILE A 174 -4.25 6.80 -35.06
C ILE A 174 -4.21 7.98 -36.05
N GLU A 175 -5.20 8.11 -36.92
CA GLU A 175 -5.21 9.14 -37.98
C GLU A 175 -5.49 10.55 -37.47
N PRO A 176 -6.51 10.78 -36.58
CA PRO A 176 -6.76 12.12 -36.06
C PRO A 176 -5.65 12.57 -35.10
N PRO A 177 -5.25 13.85 -35.14
CA PRO A 177 -4.26 14.36 -34.20
C PRO A 177 -4.79 14.32 -32.75
N PRO A 178 -3.95 14.04 -31.75
CA PRO A 178 -4.36 13.92 -30.34
C PRO A 178 -5.22 15.07 -29.80
N PRO A 179 -4.96 16.37 -30.12
CA PRO A 179 -5.82 17.46 -29.70
C PRO A 179 -7.27 17.37 -30.21
N GLU A 180 -7.48 16.82 -31.42
CA GLU A 180 -8.83 16.61 -31.99
C GLU A 180 -9.58 15.48 -31.28
N ILE A 181 -8.90 14.36 -31.03
CA ILE A 181 -9.48 13.23 -30.26
C ILE A 181 -9.91 13.71 -28.88
N VAL A 182 -9.07 14.48 -28.21
CA VAL A 182 -9.40 15.04 -26.89
C VAL A 182 -10.62 15.96 -26.96
N ARG A 183 -10.71 16.84 -27.97
CA ARG A 183 -11.86 17.74 -28.14
C ARG A 183 -13.17 16.97 -28.30
N ARG A 184 -13.16 15.92 -29.14
CA ARG A 184 -14.35 15.08 -29.40
C ARG A 184 -14.68 14.20 -28.20
N GLY A 185 -13.66 13.63 -27.53
CA GLY A 185 -13.86 12.87 -26.30
C GLY A 185 -14.45 13.69 -25.16
N LEU A 186 -14.06 14.95 -25.01
CA LEU A 186 -14.66 15.87 -24.04
C LEU A 186 -16.11 16.23 -24.37
N ARG A 187 -16.45 16.33 -25.66
CA ARG A 187 -17.83 16.50 -26.09
C ARG A 187 -18.67 15.30 -25.71
N ARG A 188 -18.22 14.09 -26.07
CA ARG A 188 -18.86 12.83 -25.69
C ARG A 188 -19.04 12.71 -24.17
N ALA A 189 -18.04 13.10 -23.39
CA ALA A 189 -18.12 13.08 -21.93
C ALA A 189 -19.28 13.92 -21.39
N ARG A 190 -19.51 15.11 -21.98
CA ARG A 190 -20.64 15.99 -21.60
C ARG A 190 -22.00 15.41 -22.03
N GLU A 191 -22.09 14.89 -23.25
CA GLU A 191 -23.28 14.24 -23.78
C GLU A 191 -23.72 13.03 -22.96
N GLU A 192 -22.75 12.22 -22.54
CA GLU A 192 -22.98 11.05 -21.68
C GLU A 192 -23.04 11.39 -20.17
N ALA A 193 -22.98 12.66 -19.80
CA ALA A 193 -22.95 13.14 -18.41
C ALA A 193 -21.88 12.44 -17.55
N ARG A 194 -20.67 12.22 -18.09
CA ARG A 194 -19.53 11.67 -17.33
C ARG A 194 -19.06 12.69 -16.32
N THR A 195 -18.64 12.22 -15.14
CA THR A 195 -18.18 13.11 -14.07
C THR A 195 -16.68 13.35 -14.11
N VAL A 196 -15.91 12.39 -14.63
CA VAL A 196 -14.45 12.48 -14.76
C VAL A 196 -14.01 12.01 -16.13
N VAL A 197 -13.01 12.68 -16.68
CA VAL A 197 -12.32 12.29 -17.92
C VAL A 197 -10.85 12.11 -17.61
N ILE A 198 -10.27 10.98 -18.03
CA ILE A 198 -8.84 10.73 -17.91
C ILE A 198 -8.26 10.62 -19.31
N ILE A 199 -7.30 11.50 -19.62
CA ILE A 199 -6.62 11.55 -20.92
C ILE A 199 -5.31 10.79 -20.80
N ASP A 200 -5.16 9.69 -21.54
CA ASP A 200 -3.90 8.96 -21.71
C ASP A 200 -3.14 9.56 -22.89
N THR A 201 -2.13 10.37 -22.63
CA THR A 201 -1.34 11.04 -23.66
C THR A 201 -0.19 10.18 -24.17
N ALA A 202 0.31 10.49 -25.35
CA ALA A 202 1.50 9.87 -25.88
C ALA A 202 2.72 10.06 -24.94
N GLY A 203 3.65 9.12 -25.00
CA GLY A 203 4.96 9.24 -24.40
C GLY A 203 6.04 8.87 -25.41
N ARG A 204 7.11 9.65 -25.45
CA ARG A 204 8.32 9.32 -26.22
C ARG A 204 9.42 8.82 -25.31
N LEU A 205 10.46 8.23 -25.90
CA LEU A 205 11.62 7.72 -25.14
C LEU A 205 12.37 8.85 -24.43
N ASN A 206 12.46 10.01 -25.09
CA ASN A 206 13.10 11.20 -24.56
C ASN A 206 12.15 12.40 -24.69
N ILE A 207 12.41 13.43 -23.89
CA ILE A 207 11.72 14.70 -23.99
C ILE A 207 12.19 15.41 -25.26
N ASP A 208 11.26 15.71 -26.15
CA ASP A 208 11.50 16.53 -27.33
C ASP A 208 10.48 17.69 -27.43
N GLU A 209 10.82 18.70 -28.23
CA GLU A 209 10.02 19.91 -28.39
C GLU A 209 8.61 19.60 -28.89
N GLN A 210 8.51 18.76 -29.92
CA GLN A 210 7.23 18.40 -30.54
C GLN A 210 6.24 17.74 -29.56
N MET A 211 6.76 16.82 -28.71
CA MET A 211 5.94 16.20 -27.67
C MET A 211 5.45 17.24 -26.66
N MET A 212 6.32 18.15 -26.23
CA MET A 212 5.95 19.18 -25.26
C MET A 212 4.95 20.17 -25.81
N GLU A 213 5.08 20.56 -27.07
CA GLU A 213 4.09 21.42 -27.76
C GLU A 213 2.73 20.74 -27.85
N GLU A 214 2.69 19.47 -28.22
CA GLU A 214 1.44 18.68 -28.27
C GLU A 214 0.75 18.61 -26.90
N LEU A 215 1.52 18.33 -25.84
CA LEU A 215 0.99 18.29 -24.47
C LEU A 215 0.44 19.67 -24.04
N VAL A 216 1.10 20.77 -24.40
CA VAL A 216 0.63 22.13 -24.13
C VAL A 216 -0.67 22.42 -24.91
N GLN A 217 -0.78 22.00 -26.18
CA GLN A 217 -1.99 22.13 -26.97
C GLN A 217 -3.17 21.33 -26.36
N ILE A 218 -2.92 20.07 -25.97
CA ILE A 218 -3.91 19.23 -25.28
C ILE A 218 -4.37 19.91 -23.99
N LYS A 219 -3.43 20.41 -23.18
CA LYS A 219 -3.72 21.12 -21.93
C LYS A 219 -4.61 22.35 -22.17
N ALA A 220 -4.30 23.15 -23.20
CA ALA A 220 -5.07 24.35 -23.53
C ALA A 220 -6.52 24.02 -23.93
N ILE A 221 -6.76 22.91 -24.66
CA ILE A 221 -8.07 22.43 -25.07
C ILE A 221 -8.83 21.82 -23.89
N ALA A 222 -8.17 20.95 -23.16
CA ALA A 222 -8.76 20.14 -22.10
C ALA A 222 -9.01 20.91 -20.81
N ARG A 223 -8.21 21.92 -20.54
CA ARG A 223 -8.20 22.71 -19.28
C ARG A 223 -8.29 21.78 -18.05
N PRO A 224 -7.35 20.83 -17.92
CA PRO A 224 -7.41 19.82 -16.88
C PRO A 224 -7.32 20.46 -15.49
N CYS A 225 -8.12 19.96 -14.54
CA CYS A 225 -7.96 20.28 -13.12
C CYS A 225 -6.71 19.60 -12.55
N GLU A 226 -6.27 18.49 -13.16
CA GLU A 226 -5.07 17.76 -12.77
C GLU A 226 -4.21 17.40 -13.97
N VAL A 227 -2.92 17.74 -13.88
CA VAL A 227 -1.86 17.27 -14.79
C VAL A 227 -0.92 16.40 -13.99
N LEU A 228 -1.01 15.09 -14.16
CA LEU A 228 -0.28 14.11 -13.37
C LEU A 228 0.86 13.50 -14.18
N LEU A 229 2.08 13.67 -13.72
CA LEU A 229 3.23 12.97 -14.28
C LEU A 229 3.25 11.55 -13.77
N VAL A 230 3.21 10.59 -14.68
CA VAL A 230 3.47 9.17 -14.39
C VAL A 230 4.95 8.91 -14.60
N ALA A 231 5.67 8.66 -13.52
CA ALA A 231 7.11 8.45 -13.50
C ALA A 231 7.48 7.05 -13.00
N ASP A 232 8.45 6.44 -13.68
CA ASP A 232 9.01 5.16 -13.29
C ASP A 232 10.04 5.37 -12.17
N ALA A 233 9.77 4.84 -10.97
CA ALA A 233 10.64 4.99 -9.81
C ALA A 233 12.02 4.33 -10.01
N MET A 234 12.11 3.31 -10.88
CA MET A 234 13.36 2.60 -11.14
C MET A 234 14.40 3.43 -11.91
N THR A 235 13.98 4.52 -12.57
CA THR A 235 14.89 5.37 -13.37
C THR A 235 15.70 6.35 -12.53
N GLY A 236 15.52 6.37 -11.21
CA GLY A 236 16.37 7.12 -10.27
C GLY A 236 16.41 8.63 -10.55
N GLN A 237 17.61 9.22 -10.65
CA GLN A 237 17.80 10.65 -10.88
C GLN A 237 17.28 11.14 -12.24
N GLU A 238 17.19 10.26 -13.23
CA GLU A 238 16.59 10.63 -14.52
C GLU A 238 15.11 10.98 -14.38
N ALA A 239 14.36 10.22 -13.53
CA ALA A 239 12.97 10.54 -13.23
C ALA A 239 12.83 11.95 -12.60
N VAL A 240 13.81 12.38 -11.80
CA VAL A 240 13.82 13.73 -11.20
C VAL A 240 13.97 14.80 -12.26
N ARG A 241 14.91 14.60 -13.20
CA ARG A 241 15.12 15.56 -14.33
C ARG A 241 13.88 15.65 -15.21
N VAL A 242 13.33 14.49 -15.58
CA VAL A 242 12.08 14.40 -16.35
C VAL A 242 10.94 15.16 -15.64
N ALA A 243 10.78 14.95 -14.34
CA ALA A 243 9.73 15.63 -13.56
C ALA A 243 9.93 17.16 -13.57
N GLN A 244 11.17 17.63 -13.49
CA GLN A 244 11.48 19.05 -13.53
C GLN A 244 11.18 19.67 -14.90
N ASP A 245 11.55 18.99 -16.00
CA ASP A 245 11.31 19.46 -17.37
C ASP A 245 9.81 19.51 -17.68
N PHE A 246 9.04 18.45 -17.33
CA PHE A 246 7.58 18.45 -17.49
C PHE A 246 6.92 19.54 -16.62
N HIS A 247 7.40 19.75 -15.39
CA HIS A 247 6.86 20.80 -14.53
C HIS A 247 7.07 22.19 -15.12
N ASN A 248 8.27 22.48 -15.63
CA ASN A 248 8.61 23.77 -16.22
C ASN A 248 7.82 24.06 -17.49
N ARG A 249 7.56 23.05 -18.34
CA ARG A 249 6.93 23.21 -19.65
C ARG A 249 5.41 23.07 -19.61
N VAL A 250 4.90 22.07 -18.89
CA VAL A 250 3.49 21.73 -18.90
C VAL A 250 2.80 22.20 -17.61
N GLY A 251 3.52 22.33 -16.51
CA GLY A 251 2.97 22.71 -15.20
C GLY A 251 2.19 21.55 -14.57
N LEU A 252 2.91 20.74 -13.80
CA LEU A 252 2.36 19.57 -13.10
C LEU A 252 1.59 19.98 -11.84
N THR A 253 0.52 19.25 -11.53
CA THR A 253 -0.25 19.37 -10.27
C THR A 253 -0.01 18.20 -9.33
N GLY A 254 0.57 17.10 -9.82
CA GLY A 254 0.87 15.93 -9.01
C GLY A 254 1.72 14.91 -9.74
N LEU A 255 2.29 13.99 -8.96
CA LEU A 255 3.11 12.89 -9.42
C LEU A 255 2.42 11.55 -9.11
N ILE A 256 2.56 10.59 -10.02
CA ILE A 256 2.24 9.18 -9.81
C ILE A 256 3.53 8.38 -9.99
N LEU A 257 3.97 7.66 -8.97
CA LEU A 257 5.15 6.82 -9.05
C LEU A 257 4.73 5.38 -9.37
N THR A 258 5.33 4.80 -10.39
CA THR A 258 5.08 3.43 -10.82
C THR A 258 6.29 2.53 -10.59
N LYS A 259 6.09 1.22 -10.69
CA LYS A 259 7.14 0.19 -10.55
C LYS A 259 7.92 0.27 -9.23
N ILE A 260 7.26 0.75 -8.19
CA ILE A 260 7.86 0.88 -6.86
C ILE A 260 8.17 -0.51 -6.30
N ASP A 261 7.41 -1.52 -6.71
CA ASP A 261 7.60 -2.93 -6.39
C ASP A 261 8.93 -3.51 -6.93
N GLY A 262 9.51 -2.90 -7.96
CA GLY A 262 10.83 -3.24 -8.50
C GLY A 262 11.97 -2.37 -7.97
N ASP A 263 11.67 -1.27 -7.27
CA ASP A 263 12.67 -0.31 -6.80
C ASP A 263 13.13 -0.60 -5.37
N ALA A 264 14.22 -1.35 -5.24
CA ALA A 264 14.87 -1.58 -3.96
C ALA A 264 15.55 -0.33 -3.38
N ARG A 265 15.75 0.74 -4.15
CA ARG A 265 16.49 1.96 -3.77
C ARG A 265 15.59 3.06 -3.23
N GLY A 266 14.51 3.40 -3.94
CA GLY A 266 13.48 4.34 -3.51
C GLY A 266 13.86 5.83 -3.50
N GLY A 267 15.06 6.18 -3.91
CA GLY A 267 15.55 7.55 -3.86
C GLY A 267 14.82 8.52 -4.78
N ALA A 268 14.24 8.03 -5.87
CA ALA A 268 13.46 8.84 -6.79
C ALA A 268 12.24 9.48 -6.11
N ALA A 269 11.51 8.74 -5.26
CA ALA A 269 10.35 9.23 -4.54
C ALA A 269 10.71 10.43 -3.62
N ILE A 270 11.80 10.30 -2.85
CA ILE A 270 12.29 11.35 -1.95
C ILE A 270 12.73 12.59 -2.77
N SER A 271 13.43 12.34 -3.88
CA SER A 271 14.05 13.41 -4.67
C SER A 271 13.05 14.20 -5.52
N MET A 272 12.11 13.52 -6.19
CA MET A 272 11.17 14.19 -7.11
C MET A 272 10.36 15.26 -6.41
N ARG A 273 9.78 14.94 -5.25
CA ARG A 273 9.01 15.92 -4.47
C ARG A 273 9.88 17.08 -3.99
N ALA A 274 11.05 16.76 -3.44
CA ALA A 274 11.94 17.79 -2.89
C ALA A 274 12.50 18.74 -3.96
N VAL A 275 12.77 18.24 -5.17
CA VAL A 275 13.34 19.04 -6.26
C VAL A 275 12.28 19.83 -7.01
N THR A 276 11.10 19.23 -7.29
CA THR A 276 10.07 19.88 -8.12
C THR A 276 9.08 20.71 -7.32
N GLY A 277 8.92 20.45 -6.02
CA GLY A 277 7.84 21.02 -5.22
C GLY A 277 6.46 20.39 -5.49
N VAL A 278 6.35 19.54 -6.53
CA VAL A 278 5.07 18.90 -6.94
C VAL A 278 4.74 17.72 -6.02
N PRO A 279 3.51 17.65 -5.46
CA PRO A 279 3.16 16.58 -4.53
C PRO A 279 3.01 15.23 -5.22
N ILE A 280 3.42 14.16 -4.54
CA ILE A 280 3.11 12.80 -4.95
C ILE A 280 1.67 12.51 -4.52
N LYS A 281 0.81 12.04 -5.44
CA LYS A 281 -0.59 11.74 -5.16
C LYS A 281 -0.87 10.24 -5.08
N PHE A 282 -0.21 9.46 -5.93
CA PHE A 282 -0.44 8.01 -6.01
C PHE A 282 0.85 7.22 -6.19
N LEU A 283 0.78 5.96 -5.75
CA LEU A 283 1.78 4.93 -5.96
C LEU A 283 1.17 3.77 -6.74
N GLY A 284 1.85 3.30 -7.78
CA GLY A 284 1.54 2.05 -8.47
C GLY A 284 2.30 0.90 -7.81
N THR A 285 1.59 0.01 -7.15
CA THR A 285 2.15 -1.03 -6.28
C THR A 285 2.16 -2.43 -6.87
N SER A 286 1.54 -2.65 -8.02
CA SER A 286 1.54 -3.93 -8.74
C SER A 286 1.07 -3.73 -10.18
N GLU A 287 1.16 -4.76 -11.03
CA GLU A 287 0.62 -4.72 -12.40
C GLU A 287 -0.91 -4.83 -12.47
N LYS A 288 -1.56 -5.32 -11.42
CA LYS A 288 -3.02 -5.51 -11.37
C LYS A 288 -3.77 -4.18 -11.42
N VAL A 289 -5.01 -4.20 -11.92
CA VAL A 289 -5.84 -2.99 -12.11
C VAL A 289 -6.23 -2.31 -10.79
N ASP A 290 -6.19 -3.01 -9.67
CA ASP A 290 -6.39 -2.51 -8.32
C ASP A 290 -5.10 -2.02 -7.64
N GLY A 291 -3.93 -2.22 -8.28
CA GLY A 291 -2.61 -1.88 -7.76
C GLY A 291 -2.30 -0.37 -7.80
N ILE A 292 -3.15 0.47 -7.22
CA ILE A 292 -2.93 1.91 -7.02
C ILE A 292 -3.27 2.30 -5.59
N GLU A 293 -2.34 2.96 -4.91
CA GLU A 293 -2.51 3.44 -3.54
C GLU A 293 -2.39 4.97 -3.49
N VAL A 294 -3.14 5.61 -2.58
CA VAL A 294 -2.93 7.03 -2.26
C VAL A 294 -1.58 7.16 -1.57
N PHE A 295 -0.85 8.19 -1.91
CA PHE A 295 0.43 8.47 -1.27
C PHE A 295 0.23 9.00 0.15
N HIS A 296 0.90 8.36 1.10
CA HIS A 296 0.95 8.75 2.50
C HIS A 296 2.41 8.88 2.92
N PRO A 297 2.93 10.09 3.12
CA PRO A 297 4.34 10.32 3.43
C PRO A 297 4.79 9.67 4.75
N ASP A 298 3.93 9.68 5.77
CA ASP A 298 4.15 9.04 7.06
C ASP A 298 4.34 7.52 6.94
N ARG A 299 3.51 6.85 6.11
CA ARG A 299 3.62 5.42 5.85
C ARG A 299 4.89 5.08 5.08
N LEU A 300 5.20 5.89 4.06
CA LEU A 300 6.40 5.68 3.26
C LEU A 300 7.66 5.90 4.11
N ALA A 301 7.71 6.96 4.92
CA ALA A 301 8.81 7.22 5.86
C ALA A 301 8.98 6.05 6.85
N SER A 302 7.88 5.54 7.42
CA SER A 302 7.92 4.38 8.33
C SER A 302 8.44 3.12 7.63
N ARG A 303 8.06 2.86 6.37
CA ARG A 303 8.58 1.73 5.57
C ARG A 303 10.08 1.88 5.32
N ILE A 304 10.54 3.06 4.90
CA ILE A 304 11.96 3.34 4.66
C ILE A 304 12.80 3.08 5.92
N LEU A 305 12.29 3.42 7.10
CA LEU A 305 12.98 3.19 8.38
C LEU A 305 12.81 1.75 8.92
N GLY A 306 12.03 0.91 8.25
CA GLY A 306 11.75 -0.46 8.70
C GLY A 306 10.89 -0.52 9.97
N MET A 307 10.14 0.53 10.26
CA MET A 307 9.24 0.61 11.42
C MET A 307 7.90 -0.11 11.20
N GLY A 308 7.70 -0.68 10.02
CA GLY A 308 6.45 -1.32 9.60
C GLY A 308 5.36 -0.33 9.21
N ASP A 309 4.30 -0.83 8.58
CA ASP A 309 3.14 -0.04 8.17
C ASP A 309 1.87 -0.54 8.86
N VAL A 310 1.76 -0.26 10.15
CA VAL A 310 0.61 -0.65 10.99
C VAL A 310 -0.68 -0.01 10.51
N LEU A 311 -0.62 1.23 10.01
CA LEU A 311 -1.81 1.97 9.54
C LEU A 311 -2.39 1.36 8.26
N THR A 312 -1.55 1.03 7.27
CA THR A 312 -2.01 0.32 6.05
C THR A 312 -2.61 -1.05 6.38
N MET A 313 -2.07 -1.74 7.37
CA MET A 313 -2.62 -3.01 7.85
C MET A 313 -4.04 -2.81 8.44
N ILE A 314 -4.23 -1.81 9.27
CA ILE A 314 -5.53 -1.48 9.88
C ILE A 314 -6.55 -1.11 8.80
N GLU A 315 -6.19 -0.30 7.80
CA GLU A 315 -7.10 0.08 6.71
C GLU A 315 -7.46 -1.11 5.81
N LYS A 316 -6.50 -1.96 5.45
CA LYS A 316 -6.80 -3.20 4.71
C LYS A 316 -7.70 -4.13 5.51
N ALA A 317 -7.48 -4.24 6.81
CA ALA A 317 -8.36 -4.98 7.70
C ALA A 317 -9.77 -4.36 7.75
N GLN A 318 -9.87 -3.03 7.88
CA GLN A 318 -11.15 -2.32 7.91
C GLN A 318 -11.91 -2.41 6.58
N ALA A 319 -11.22 -2.36 5.45
CA ALA A 319 -11.84 -2.52 4.12
C ALA A 319 -12.36 -3.94 3.85
N THR A 320 -11.82 -4.93 4.57
CA THR A 320 -12.18 -6.36 4.41
C THR A 320 -13.24 -6.81 5.42
N ILE A 321 -13.40 -6.05 6.51
CA ILE A 321 -14.38 -6.36 7.57
C ILE A 321 -15.66 -5.58 7.30
N ASP A 322 -16.73 -6.32 6.99
CA ASP A 322 -18.08 -5.74 6.98
C ASP A 322 -18.41 -5.22 8.39
N ARG A 323 -18.69 -3.93 8.48
CA ARG A 323 -18.93 -3.24 9.76
C ARG A 323 -20.08 -3.86 10.56
N GLU A 324 -21.09 -4.40 9.88
CA GLU A 324 -22.17 -5.12 10.52
C GLU A 324 -21.75 -6.49 11.07
N GLU A 325 -20.86 -7.21 10.35
CA GLU A 325 -20.31 -8.48 10.84
C GLU A 325 -19.39 -8.27 12.05
N ALA A 326 -18.59 -7.21 12.06
CA ALA A 326 -17.75 -6.84 13.21
C ALA A 326 -18.58 -6.55 14.46
N LEU A 327 -19.68 -5.79 14.34
CA LEU A 327 -20.61 -5.51 15.44
C LEU A 327 -21.36 -6.77 15.91
N ARG A 328 -21.74 -7.66 15.00
CA ARG A 328 -22.34 -8.95 15.34
C ARG A 328 -21.36 -9.86 16.08
N LEU A 329 -20.10 -9.88 15.64
CA LEU A 329 -19.05 -10.65 16.28
C LEU A 329 -18.74 -10.11 17.70
N GLU A 330 -18.61 -8.78 17.84
CA GLU A 330 -18.43 -8.15 19.16
C GLU A 330 -19.58 -8.52 20.11
N LYS A 331 -20.83 -8.50 19.64
CA LYS A 331 -22.00 -8.90 20.43
C LYS A 331 -21.94 -10.38 20.81
N LYS A 332 -21.56 -11.28 19.89
CA LYS A 332 -21.40 -12.71 20.15
C LYS A 332 -20.24 -13.00 21.11
N LEU A 333 -19.12 -12.29 20.97
CA LEU A 333 -18.00 -12.38 21.91
C LEU A 333 -18.42 -11.91 23.31
N ARG A 334 -19.19 -10.81 23.42
CA ARG A 334 -19.73 -10.30 24.68
C ARG A 334 -20.74 -11.24 25.35
N THR A 335 -21.49 -12.04 24.58
CA THR A 335 -22.47 -12.99 25.10
C THR A 335 -21.93 -14.39 25.32
N ALA A 336 -20.61 -14.60 25.06
CA ALA A 336 -19.94 -15.92 25.11
C ALA A 336 -20.61 -16.99 24.22
N THR A 337 -21.25 -16.60 23.13
CA THR A 337 -21.94 -17.46 22.16
C THR A 337 -21.11 -17.74 20.90
N PHE A 338 -19.77 -17.55 20.98
CA PHE A 338 -18.85 -17.86 19.88
C PHE A 338 -18.78 -19.35 19.62
N ASP A 339 -19.18 -19.80 18.42
CA ASP A 339 -19.27 -21.18 17.99
C ASP A 339 -18.25 -21.55 16.88
N LEU A 340 -18.23 -22.82 16.44
CA LEU A 340 -17.32 -23.28 15.38
C LEU A 340 -17.69 -22.71 13.99
N GLU A 341 -18.95 -22.31 13.76
CA GLU A 341 -19.34 -21.62 12.53
C GLU A 341 -18.75 -20.22 12.48
N ASP A 342 -18.75 -19.50 13.60
CA ASP A 342 -18.11 -18.19 13.72
C ASP A 342 -16.59 -18.31 13.56
N PHE A 343 -15.98 -19.34 14.16
CA PHE A 343 -14.55 -19.63 14.02
C PHE A 343 -14.18 -19.91 12.56
N LEU A 344 -14.98 -20.68 11.83
CA LEU A 344 -14.77 -20.96 10.40
C LEU A 344 -14.86 -19.68 9.57
N LYS A 345 -15.83 -18.82 9.84
CA LYS A 345 -15.96 -17.51 9.15
C LYS A 345 -14.75 -16.63 9.37
N GLN A 346 -14.29 -16.52 10.62
CA GLN A 346 -13.09 -15.73 10.95
C GLN A 346 -11.84 -16.29 10.25
N MET A 347 -11.67 -17.59 10.25
CA MET A 347 -10.53 -18.24 9.59
C MET A 347 -10.55 -18.00 8.06
N ARG A 348 -11.73 -18.00 7.43
CA ARG A 348 -11.89 -17.67 6.00
C ARG A 348 -11.65 -16.20 5.71
N GLN A 349 -12.03 -15.31 6.60
CA GLN A 349 -11.73 -13.86 6.48
C GLN A 349 -10.22 -13.62 6.58
N LEU A 350 -9.54 -14.22 7.56
CA LEU A 350 -8.08 -14.16 7.69
C LEU A 350 -7.37 -14.66 6.42
N LYS A 351 -7.87 -15.75 5.83
CA LYS A 351 -7.33 -16.29 4.58
C LYS A 351 -7.50 -15.35 3.36
N LYS A 352 -8.57 -14.54 3.34
CA LYS A 352 -8.78 -13.51 2.30
C LYS A 352 -7.84 -12.30 2.46
N MET A 353 -7.35 -12.04 3.68
CA MET A 353 -6.42 -10.94 3.97
C MET A 353 -4.98 -11.24 3.53
N GLY A 354 -4.68 -12.47 3.12
CA GLY A 354 -3.36 -12.91 2.71
C GLY A 354 -2.75 -13.96 3.67
N PRO A 355 -1.54 -14.47 3.38
CA PRO A 355 -0.89 -15.46 4.22
C PRO A 355 -0.58 -14.88 5.60
N LEU A 356 -0.86 -15.68 6.65
CA LEU A 356 -0.68 -15.29 8.07
C LEU A 356 0.75 -14.84 8.40
N THR A 357 1.74 -15.40 7.71
CA THR A 357 3.15 -15.01 7.85
C THR A 357 3.38 -13.54 7.49
N GLY A 358 2.72 -13.06 6.42
CA GLY A 358 2.80 -11.66 6.03
C GLY A 358 2.16 -10.69 7.02
N LEU A 359 1.13 -11.12 7.75
CA LEU A 359 0.50 -10.32 8.80
C LEU A 359 1.38 -10.25 10.05
N LEU A 360 2.07 -11.36 10.39
CA LEU A 360 3.01 -11.41 11.53
C LEU A 360 4.29 -10.62 11.29
N GLU A 361 4.79 -10.57 10.05
CA GLU A 361 5.95 -9.76 9.67
C GLU A 361 5.71 -8.24 9.77
N MET A 362 4.45 -7.81 9.72
CA MET A 362 4.07 -6.40 9.83
C MET A 362 4.00 -5.89 11.28
N ILE A 363 4.05 -6.78 12.28
CA ILE A 363 4.03 -6.39 13.69
C ILE A 363 5.46 -6.07 14.15
N PRO A 364 5.76 -4.83 14.60
CA PRO A 364 7.06 -4.46 15.11
C PRO A 364 7.51 -5.39 16.26
N GLY A 365 8.70 -5.98 16.14
CA GLY A 365 9.30 -6.85 17.15
C GLY A 365 8.98 -8.35 17.02
N ILE A 366 7.99 -8.77 16.22
CA ILE A 366 7.63 -10.19 16.03
C ILE A 366 8.19 -10.77 14.73
N GLY A 367 8.69 -9.95 13.80
CA GLY A 367 9.19 -10.40 12.50
C GLY A 367 10.34 -11.45 12.56
N ARG A 368 11.10 -11.50 13.66
CA ARG A 368 12.11 -12.58 13.86
C ARG A 368 11.47 -13.91 14.24
N LEU A 369 10.43 -13.90 15.07
CA LEU A 369 9.66 -15.10 15.45
C LEU A 369 8.82 -15.64 14.28
N ALA A 370 8.30 -14.77 13.43
CA ALA A 370 7.56 -15.17 12.24
C ALA A 370 8.40 -15.95 11.21
N LYS A 371 9.72 -15.71 11.15
CA LYS A 371 10.66 -16.44 10.27
C LYS A 371 10.95 -17.88 10.74
N GLU A 372 10.68 -18.20 12.01
CA GLU A 372 10.85 -19.55 12.56
C GLU A 372 9.59 -20.44 12.34
N ILE A 373 8.47 -19.84 11.92
CA ILE A 373 7.23 -20.56 11.64
C ILE A 373 7.23 -20.98 10.16
N ASP A 374 7.30 -22.27 9.89
CA ASP A 374 7.20 -22.80 8.52
C ASP A 374 5.81 -22.51 7.94
N PRO A 375 5.70 -21.65 6.90
CA PRO A 375 4.43 -21.24 6.31
C PRO A 375 3.63 -22.41 5.75
N GLN A 376 4.32 -23.42 5.20
CA GLN A 376 3.65 -24.58 4.56
C GLN A 376 3.01 -25.50 5.62
N THR A 377 3.66 -25.68 6.75
CA THR A 377 3.14 -26.48 7.86
C THR A 377 1.90 -25.81 8.46
N THR A 378 1.93 -24.49 8.66
CA THR A 378 0.82 -23.73 9.22
C THR A 378 -0.39 -23.71 8.28
N GLU A 379 -0.19 -23.51 6.98
CA GLU A 379 -1.26 -23.52 5.99
C GLU A 379 -1.89 -24.92 5.86
N LYS A 380 -1.09 -25.96 5.93
CA LYS A 380 -1.57 -27.36 5.91
C LYS A 380 -2.42 -27.69 7.14
N GLN A 381 -2.02 -27.21 8.31
CA GLN A 381 -2.81 -27.35 9.55
C GLN A 381 -4.15 -26.60 9.47
N LEU A 382 -4.14 -25.37 8.99
CA LEU A 382 -5.37 -24.58 8.80
C LEU A 382 -6.34 -25.22 7.81
N ARG A 383 -5.83 -25.77 6.70
CA ARG A 383 -6.66 -26.52 5.75
C ARG A 383 -7.30 -27.77 6.38
N ARG A 384 -6.59 -28.47 7.26
CA ARG A 384 -7.13 -29.62 7.98
C ARG A 384 -8.23 -29.21 8.97
N VAL A 385 -8.01 -28.15 9.73
CA VAL A 385 -9.03 -27.60 10.64
C VAL A 385 -10.28 -27.17 9.86
N GLU A 386 -10.11 -26.46 8.73
CA GLU A 386 -11.21 -26.09 7.85
C GLU A 386 -11.98 -27.32 7.34
N ALA A 387 -11.29 -28.37 6.90
CA ALA A 387 -11.90 -29.60 6.41
C ALA A 387 -12.70 -30.30 7.50
N ILE A 388 -12.19 -30.36 8.74
CA ILE A 388 -12.90 -30.95 9.88
C ILE A 388 -14.21 -30.20 10.16
N ILE A 389 -14.15 -28.86 10.26
CA ILE A 389 -15.32 -28.05 10.55
C ILE A 389 -16.33 -28.10 9.39
N CYS A 390 -15.88 -28.08 8.13
CA CYS A 390 -16.76 -28.23 6.97
C CYS A 390 -17.47 -29.59 6.92
N SER A 391 -16.89 -30.64 7.47
CA SER A 391 -17.47 -31.99 7.54
C SER A 391 -18.52 -32.15 8.67
N MET A 392 -18.69 -31.12 9.50
CA MET A 392 -19.74 -31.05 10.53
C MET A 392 -21.03 -30.47 9.93
N THR A 393 -22.17 -30.91 10.44
CA THR A 393 -23.47 -30.30 10.14
C THR A 393 -23.56 -28.90 10.77
N PRO A 394 -24.44 -27.99 10.27
CA PRO A 394 -24.64 -26.68 10.89
C PRO A 394 -24.98 -26.73 12.39
N GLU A 395 -25.72 -27.73 12.82
CA GLU A 395 -26.05 -27.94 14.24
C GLU A 395 -24.82 -28.34 15.05
N GLU A 396 -24.00 -29.26 14.53
CA GLU A 396 -22.75 -29.69 15.16
C GLU A 396 -21.69 -28.57 15.28
N ARG A 397 -21.70 -27.61 14.36
CA ARG A 397 -20.84 -26.44 14.44
C ARG A 397 -21.31 -25.46 15.50
N ARG A 398 -22.63 -25.29 15.67
CA ARG A 398 -23.21 -24.39 16.68
C ARG A 398 -23.14 -24.99 18.08
N ASP A 399 -23.36 -26.28 18.21
CA ASP A 399 -23.27 -27.00 19.48
C ASP A 399 -22.38 -28.24 19.38
N PRO A 400 -21.06 -28.10 19.59
CA PRO A 400 -20.14 -29.23 19.57
C PRO A 400 -20.38 -30.28 20.70
N SER A 401 -21.25 -29.99 21.67
CA SER A 401 -21.55 -30.95 22.77
C SER A 401 -22.30 -32.17 22.28
N ILE A 402 -23.06 -32.08 21.18
CA ILE A 402 -23.82 -33.19 20.57
C ILE A 402 -22.94 -34.22 19.85
N LEU A 403 -21.61 -33.98 19.74
CA LEU A 403 -20.68 -34.84 19.01
C LEU A 403 -20.33 -36.10 19.81
N ASN A 404 -21.05 -37.19 19.54
CA ASN A 404 -20.76 -38.54 20.07
C ASN A 404 -19.66 -39.25 19.22
N ALA A 405 -19.26 -40.44 19.64
CA ALA A 405 -18.23 -41.25 19.00
C ALA A 405 -18.52 -41.57 17.52
N SER A 406 -19.79 -41.82 17.17
CA SER A 406 -20.20 -42.11 15.80
C SER A 406 -20.08 -40.89 14.90
N ARG A 407 -20.55 -39.73 15.37
CA ARG A 407 -20.44 -38.46 14.63
C ARG A 407 -18.98 -38.04 14.42
N ARG A 408 -18.11 -38.20 15.43
CA ARG A 408 -16.65 -37.92 15.28
C ARG A 408 -15.99 -38.83 14.24
N ARG A 409 -16.34 -40.10 14.17
CA ARG A 409 -15.87 -41.02 13.13
C ARG A 409 -16.33 -40.60 11.73
N ARG A 410 -17.59 -40.21 11.57
CA ARG A 410 -18.12 -39.69 10.31
C ARG A 410 -17.39 -38.40 9.87
N ILE A 411 -17.16 -37.45 10.80
CA ILE A 411 -16.46 -36.19 10.51
C ILE A 411 -15.03 -36.49 10.13
N ALA A 412 -14.31 -37.36 10.83
CA ALA A 412 -12.96 -37.77 10.51
C ALA A 412 -12.85 -38.38 9.10
N ALA A 413 -13.79 -39.31 8.77
CA ALA A 413 -13.84 -39.90 7.44
C ALA A 413 -14.13 -38.87 6.34
N GLY A 414 -15.06 -37.93 6.57
CA GLY A 414 -15.45 -36.89 5.61
C GLY A 414 -14.38 -35.80 5.39
N SER A 415 -13.56 -35.55 6.39
CA SER A 415 -12.48 -34.57 6.32
C SER A 415 -11.12 -35.14 5.89
N GLY A 416 -11.01 -36.47 5.74
CA GLY A 416 -9.73 -37.12 5.46
C GLY A 416 -8.73 -36.99 6.61
N THR A 417 -9.24 -36.88 7.87
CA THR A 417 -8.45 -36.75 9.10
C THR A 417 -8.71 -37.91 10.06
N THR A 418 -8.01 -37.92 11.19
CA THR A 418 -8.19 -38.92 12.24
C THR A 418 -9.21 -38.46 13.30
N VAL A 419 -9.82 -39.42 14.01
CA VAL A 419 -10.68 -39.10 15.15
C VAL A 419 -9.93 -38.35 16.25
N GLN A 420 -8.60 -38.56 16.35
CA GLN A 420 -7.75 -37.86 17.29
C GLN A 420 -7.66 -36.40 16.94
N GLU A 421 -7.41 -36.05 15.66
CA GLU A 421 -7.36 -34.65 15.18
C GLU A 421 -8.68 -33.91 15.41
N VAL A 422 -9.83 -34.61 15.23
CA VAL A 422 -11.16 -34.06 15.56
C VAL A 422 -11.27 -33.77 17.07
N ASN A 423 -10.80 -34.68 17.93
CA ASN A 423 -10.83 -34.50 19.38
C ASN A 423 -9.91 -33.35 19.83
N ASP A 424 -8.73 -33.21 19.22
CA ASP A 424 -7.78 -32.17 19.54
C ASP A 424 -8.33 -30.81 19.18
N LEU A 425 -8.96 -30.65 18.00
CA LEU A 425 -9.67 -29.42 17.63
C LEU A 425 -10.76 -29.05 18.64
N LEU A 426 -11.61 -30.01 19.03
CA LEU A 426 -12.67 -29.76 19.99
C LEU A 426 -12.15 -29.42 21.38
N ARG A 427 -11.00 -29.97 21.80
CA ARG A 427 -10.33 -29.62 23.05
C ARG A 427 -9.82 -28.18 23.01
N GLN A 428 -9.03 -27.83 21.98
CA GLN A 428 -8.49 -26.50 21.79
C GLN A 428 -9.57 -25.42 21.70
N PHE A 429 -10.66 -25.72 20.99
CA PHE A 429 -11.80 -24.82 20.90
C PHE A 429 -12.46 -24.55 22.25
N ARG A 430 -12.63 -25.59 23.10
CA ARG A 430 -13.15 -25.45 24.46
C ARG A 430 -12.22 -24.66 25.38
N GLU A 431 -10.93 -24.86 25.26
CA GLU A 431 -9.92 -24.09 26.00
C GLU A 431 -9.96 -22.61 25.62
N MET A 432 -10.06 -22.29 24.33
CA MET A 432 -10.24 -20.93 23.84
C MET A 432 -11.53 -20.29 24.39
N GLN A 433 -12.65 -20.99 24.37
CA GLN A 433 -13.91 -20.51 24.97
C GLN A 433 -13.77 -20.22 26.47
N ARG A 434 -13.02 -21.06 27.21
CA ARG A 434 -12.77 -20.86 28.65
C ARG A 434 -11.93 -19.62 28.90
N LEU A 435 -10.86 -19.42 28.12
CA LEU A 435 -10.02 -18.22 28.22
C LEU A 435 -10.82 -16.95 27.91
N MET A 436 -11.66 -16.96 26.88
CA MET A 436 -12.56 -15.84 26.58
C MET A 436 -13.51 -15.51 27.74
N LYS A 437 -14.10 -16.52 28.39
CA LYS A 437 -14.94 -16.33 29.55
C LYS A 437 -14.18 -15.74 30.75
N GLN A 438 -12.95 -16.18 30.99
CA GLN A 438 -12.11 -15.65 32.07
C GLN A 438 -11.74 -14.18 31.84
N LEU A 439 -11.37 -13.81 30.61
CA LEU A 439 -11.09 -12.43 30.23
C LEU A 439 -12.30 -11.50 30.44
N GLN A 440 -13.51 -11.98 30.13
CA GLN A 440 -14.75 -11.24 30.40
C GLN A 440 -15.04 -11.04 31.89
N GLN A 441 -14.75 -12.02 32.72
CA GLN A 441 -14.95 -11.92 34.17
C GLN A 441 -13.93 -10.99 34.83
N SER A 442 -12.70 -10.97 34.31
CA SER A 442 -11.63 -10.05 34.75
C SER A 442 -11.90 -8.60 34.34
N GLY A 443 -12.47 -8.37 33.14
CA GLY A 443 -12.86 -7.05 32.64
C GLY A 443 -14.03 -6.39 33.38
N ARG A 444 -14.85 -7.17 34.11
CA ARG A 444 -15.94 -6.64 34.95
C ARG A 444 -15.47 -6.15 36.34
N ARG A 445 -14.27 -6.53 36.79
CA ARG A 445 -13.71 -6.14 38.12
C ARG A 445 -12.65 -5.03 38.05
N GLY A 446 -12.17 -4.66 36.88
CA GLY A 446 -11.23 -3.54 36.69
C GLY A 446 -11.64 -2.78 35.44
N GLY A 447 -11.86 -1.48 35.61
CA GLY A 447 -12.28 -0.59 34.53
C GLY A 447 -11.38 -0.70 33.29
N MET A 448 -11.86 -0.20 32.17
CA MET A 448 -11.42 -0.27 30.77
C MET A 448 -9.90 -0.10 30.47
N GLY A 449 -9.02 -0.18 31.49
CA GLY A 449 -7.54 -0.06 31.37
C GLY A 449 -6.76 -1.36 31.17
N GLY A 450 -7.39 -2.55 31.19
CA GLY A 450 -6.67 -3.84 31.16
C GLY A 450 -6.33 -4.35 29.77
N LEU A 451 -7.13 -4.08 28.78
CA LEU A 451 -6.92 -4.56 27.39
C LEU A 451 -5.85 -3.76 26.63
N GLY A 452 -5.75 -2.45 26.89
CA GLY A 452 -4.73 -1.59 26.29
C GLY A 452 -3.30 -1.95 26.73
N ARG A 453 -3.13 -2.43 27.98
CA ARG A 453 -1.81 -2.86 28.49
C ARG A 453 -1.32 -4.21 27.95
N MET A 454 -2.21 -5.08 27.49
CA MET A 454 -1.84 -6.40 26.97
C MET A 454 -1.49 -6.37 25.49
N PHE A 455 -1.94 -5.34 24.76
CA PHE A 455 -1.65 -5.13 23.33
C PHE A 455 -0.76 -3.91 23.06
N GLY A 456 -0.26 -3.20 24.10
CA GLY A 456 0.69 -2.09 23.93
C GLY A 456 0.09 -0.86 23.24
N LEU A 457 -1.20 -0.60 23.47
CA LEU A 457 -1.90 0.61 23.04
C LEU A 457 -2.04 1.59 24.20
#